data_cc7115e93696437bc0b1d2d389fb9608
#
_entry.id   cc7115e93696437bc0b1d2d389fb9608
#
_cell.length_a   1.000
_cell.length_b   1.000
_cell.length_c   1.000
_cell.angle_alpha   90.00
_cell.angle_beta   90.00
_cell.angle_gamma   90.00
#
_symmetry.space_group_name_H-M   'P 1'
#
loop_
_entity.id
_entity.type
_entity.pdbx_description
1 polymer ?
#
loop_
_entity_poly.entity_id
_entity_poly.type
_entity_poly.pdbx_seq_one_letter_code
_entity_poly.pdbx_strand_id
1 'polypeptide(L)'
;MSRLEELIAELCPEGVEYKLLPDVLKIQRGVRVVKKDLMENGVYPVYQNSLTPLGYYDKYNCEAGTTMIIVAGAAGDILYSRKRFWAADDCFYFVCNEESLISKFLYYALMVQQRKIYSKVRTASIPRLSRINIEKIRIPIPPLPVQREIVRILDNFTELTAELTAELTARKKQYEFYRDKLLTFGDVRGGGDK
;
A
#
# COMPACT_ATOMS: atom_id res chain seq x y z
N MET A 1 -26.47 2.65 -15.86
CA MET A 1 -25.89 3.03 -14.55
C MET A 1 -24.92 1.93 -14.11
N SER A 2 -23.77 2.28 -13.56
CA SER A 2 -22.89 1.28 -12.98
C SER A 2 -23.45 0.77 -11.65
N ARG A 3 -23.10 -0.45 -11.24
CA ARG A 3 -23.52 -0.99 -9.93
C ARG A 3 -23.19 -0.05 -8.77
N LEU A 4 -22.05 0.66 -8.85
CA LEU A 4 -21.68 1.63 -7.82
C LEU A 4 -22.65 2.82 -7.77
N GLU A 5 -23.05 3.35 -8.94
CA GLU A 5 -24.04 4.46 -9.01
C GLU A 5 -25.40 4.04 -8.44
N GLU A 6 -25.84 2.83 -8.73
CA GLU A 6 -27.09 2.28 -8.17
C GLU A 6 -27.02 2.17 -6.65
N LEU A 7 -25.91 1.59 -6.10
CA LEU A 7 -25.70 1.48 -4.67
C LEU A 7 -25.62 2.84 -3.97
N ILE A 8 -24.96 3.83 -4.59
CA ILE A 8 -24.89 5.19 -4.03
C ILE A 8 -26.28 5.86 -4.03
N ALA A 9 -27.02 5.74 -5.11
CA ALA A 9 -28.36 6.32 -5.21
C ALA A 9 -29.32 5.70 -4.17
N GLU A 10 -29.23 4.39 -3.94
CA GLU A 10 -30.08 3.67 -2.99
C GLU A 10 -29.68 3.90 -1.53
N LEU A 11 -28.38 3.79 -1.22
CA LEU A 11 -27.89 3.73 0.15
C LEU A 11 -27.32 5.06 0.67
N CYS A 12 -27.07 6.02 -0.20
CA CYS A 12 -26.50 7.31 0.15
C CYS A 12 -27.25 8.49 -0.50
N PRO A 13 -28.60 8.55 -0.50
CA PRO A 13 -29.37 9.61 -1.19
C PRO A 13 -29.05 11.00 -0.65
N GLU A 14 -28.73 11.11 0.65
CA GLU A 14 -28.34 12.37 1.32
C GLU A 14 -26.81 12.61 1.30
N GLY A 15 -26.04 11.77 0.56
CA GLY A 15 -24.60 11.83 0.53
C GLY A 15 -23.93 10.91 1.59
N VAL A 16 -22.64 11.13 1.84
CA VAL A 16 -21.83 10.29 2.73
C VAL A 16 -21.28 11.13 3.88
N GLU A 17 -21.43 10.64 5.11
CA GLU A 17 -20.89 11.27 6.29
C GLU A 17 -19.36 11.12 6.34
N TYR A 18 -18.65 12.20 6.76
CA TYR A 18 -17.22 12.20 6.98
C TYR A 18 -16.91 12.17 8.48
N LYS A 19 -16.18 11.15 8.92
CA LYS A 19 -15.78 10.98 10.33
C LYS A 19 -14.28 11.11 10.52
N LEU A 20 -13.86 11.50 11.72
CA LEU A 20 -12.45 11.44 12.12
C LEU A 20 -12.02 9.98 12.29
N LEU A 21 -10.75 9.67 12.04
CA LEU A 21 -10.24 8.31 12.20
C LEU A 21 -10.52 7.73 13.60
N PRO A 22 -10.30 8.45 14.71
CA PRO A 22 -10.56 7.92 16.06
C PRO A 22 -12.03 7.55 16.33
N ASP A 23 -12.97 8.13 15.55
CA ASP A 23 -14.40 7.86 15.74
C ASP A 23 -14.83 6.51 15.14
N VAL A 24 -14.01 5.95 14.23
CA VAL A 24 -14.37 4.75 13.44
C VAL A 24 -13.37 3.61 13.54
N LEU A 25 -12.20 3.85 14.11
CA LEU A 25 -11.14 2.84 14.25
C LEU A 25 -10.23 3.13 15.44
N LYS A 26 -9.43 2.12 15.83
CA LYS A 26 -8.37 2.30 16.83
C LYS A 26 -7.02 2.49 16.11
N ILE A 27 -6.31 3.57 16.48
CA ILE A 27 -4.95 3.85 15.99
C ILE A 27 -3.98 3.26 17.00
N GLN A 28 -3.23 2.24 16.60
CA GLN A 28 -2.25 1.59 17.45
C GLN A 28 -0.83 1.86 16.95
N ARG A 29 0.07 2.08 17.88
CA ARG A 29 1.49 2.22 17.59
C ARG A 29 2.14 0.84 17.51
N GLY A 30 3.01 0.65 16.54
CA GLY A 30 3.83 -0.55 16.43
C GLY A 30 4.83 -0.69 17.60
N VAL A 31 5.42 -1.85 17.69
CA VAL A 31 6.32 -2.25 18.80
C VAL A 31 7.73 -2.34 18.28
N ARG A 32 8.65 -1.65 18.97
CA ARG A 32 10.07 -1.64 18.60
C ARG A 32 10.63 -3.05 18.49
N VAL A 33 11.37 -3.27 17.41
CA VAL A 33 12.20 -4.45 17.20
C VAL A 33 13.61 -3.96 16.87
N VAL A 34 14.65 -4.62 17.36
CA VAL A 34 16.03 -4.25 17.06
C VAL A 34 16.61 -5.21 16.02
N LYS A 35 17.58 -4.74 15.24
CA LYS A 35 18.16 -5.53 14.14
C LYS A 35 18.66 -6.91 14.55
N LYS A 36 19.16 -7.07 15.78
CA LYS A 36 19.62 -8.36 16.31
C LYS A 36 18.52 -9.39 16.50
N ASP A 37 17.25 -8.95 16.57
CA ASP A 37 16.09 -9.83 16.73
C ASP A 37 15.53 -10.28 15.38
N LEU A 38 16.00 -9.67 14.26
CA LEU A 38 15.61 -10.07 12.92
C LEU A 38 16.29 -11.39 12.53
N MET A 39 15.54 -12.20 11.80
CA MET A 39 15.93 -13.56 11.40
C MET A 39 16.09 -13.64 9.88
N GLU A 40 17.15 -14.31 9.40
CA GLU A 40 17.34 -14.57 7.96
C GLU A 40 16.17 -15.40 7.37
N ASN A 41 15.66 -16.37 8.16
CA ASN A 41 14.55 -17.24 7.78
C ASN A 41 13.23 -16.85 8.44
N GLY A 42 13.07 -15.61 8.88
CA GLY A 42 11.82 -15.11 9.47
C GLY A 42 10.68 -15.12 8.45
N VAL A 43 9.45 -15.35 8.94
CA VAL A 43 8.27 -15.49 8.08
C VAL A 43 7.58 -14.15 7.83
N TYR A 44 7.58 -13.26 8.82
CA TYR A 44 6.79 -12.03 8.79
C TYR A 44 7.67 -10.83 8.51
N PRO A 45 7.36 -10.01 7.48
CA PRO A 45 8.11 -8.80 7.20
C PRO A 45 7.96 -7.79 8.34
N VAL A 46 9.04 -7.11 8.66
CA VAL A 46 9.09 -6.04 9.66
C VAL A 46 9.17 -4.70 8.96
N TYR A 47 8.16 -3.85 9.17
CA TYR A 47 8.15 -2.48 8.65
C TYR A 47 8.48 -1.50 9.76
N GLN A 48 9.36 -0.54 9.49
CA GLN A 48 9.74 0.49 10.44
C GLN A 48 9.62 1.88 9.82
N ASN A 49 10.58 2.30 9.02
CA ASN A 49 10.70 3.66 8.52
C ASN A 49 10.58 3.79 7.00
N SER A 50 10.20 2.71 6.32
CA SER A 50 9.94 2.64 4.88
C SER A 50 8.95 1.52 4.57
N LEU A 51 8.39 1.53 3.33
CA LEU A 51 7.55 0.43 2.82
C LEU A 51 8.37 -0.80 2.39
N THR A 52 9.69 -0.69 2.36
CA THR A 52 10.59 -1.83 2.21
C THR A 52 10.80 -2.45 3.58
N PRO A 53 10.60 -3.76 3.75
CA PRO A 53 10.85 -4.43 5.03
C PRO A 53 12.29 -4.22 5.52
N LEU A 54 12.43 -3.91 6.80
CA LEU A 54 13.75 -3.86 7.47
C LEU A 54 14.43 -5.23 7.53
N GLY A 55 13.64 -6.28 7.54
CA GLY A 55 14.01 -7.68 7.64
C GLY A 55 12.79 -8.52 7.96
N TYR A 56 13.00 -9.72 8.48
CA TYR A 56 11.93 -10.66 8.79
C TYR A 56 11.99 -11.10 10.25
N TYR A 57 10.84 -11.50 10.81
CA TYR A 57 10.69 -11.93 12.18
C TYR A 57 9.83 -13.20 12.26
N ASP A 58 9.91 -13.92 13.37
CA ASP A 58 9.10 -15.11 13.65
C ASP A 58 7.72 -14.79 14.28
N LYS A 59 7.51 -13.52 14.63
CA LYS A 59 6.28 -13.02 15.25
C LYS A 59 5.65 -11.91 14.40
N TYR A 60 4.37 -11.70 14.61
CA TYR A 60 3.62 -10.59 14.00
C TYR A 60 2.80 -9.87 15.08
N ASN A 61 2.51 -8.61 14.87
CA ASN A 61 1.61 -7.80 15.67
C ASN A 61 0.46 -7.20 14.85
N CYS A 62 0.46 -7.45 13.54
CA CYS A 62 -0.60 -7.05 12.62
C CYS A 62 -1.07 -8.23 11.80
N GLU A 63 -2.39 -8.45 11.76
CA GLU A 63 -3.03 -9.46 10.93
C GLU A 63 -2.95 -9.11 9.44
N ALA A 64 -3.14 -10.11 8.58
CA ALA A 64 -3.37 -9.88 7.17
C ALA A 64 -4.60 -8.99 6.95
N GLY A 65 -4.56 -8.13 5.94
CA GLY A 65 -5.64 -7.16 5.70
C GLY A 65 -5.53 -5.88 6.52
N THR A 66 -4.43 -5.64 7.21
CA THR A 66 -4.24 -4.43 8.02
C THR A 66 -3.64 -3.29 7.19
N THR A 67 -4.22 -2.09 7.35
CA THR A 67 -3.67 -0.83 6.84
C THR A 67 -2.79 -0.18 7.90
N MET A 68 -1.62 0.33 7.48
CA MET A 68 -0.70 1.07 8.35
C MET A 68 -0.17 2.33 7.68
N ILE A 69 0.39 3.23 8.48
CA ILE A 69 1.07 4.46 8.04
C ILE A 69 2.42 4.58 8.73
N ILE A 70 3.45 4.96 7.97
CA ILE A 70 4.78 5.26 8.50
C ILE A 70 4.78 6.67 9.06
N VAL A 71 5.36 6.86 10.25
CA VAL A 71 5.36 8.16 10.95
C VAL A 71 6.75 8.74 11.19
N ALA A 72 7.79 8.00 10.88
CA ALA A 72 9.17 8.50 10.88
C ALA A 72 9.97 7.90 9.71
N GLY A 73 10.86 8.67 9.11
CA GLY A 73 11.56 8.32 7.88
C GLY A 73 10.69 8.60 6.66
N ALA A 74 10.16 7.61 5.98
CA ALA A 74 9.17 7.76 4.90
C ALA A 74 7.78 8.15 5.49
N ALA A 75 7.77 9.18 6.32
CA ALA A 75 6.58 9.60 7.06
C ALA A 75 5.45 10.02 6.09
N GLY A 76 4.27 9.45 6.28
CA GLY A 76 3.11 9.65 5.40
C GLY A 76 2.90 8.55 4.38
N ASP A 77 3.85 7.62 4.24
CA ASP A 77 3.67 6.45 3.40
C ASP A 77 2.68 5.47 4.03
N ILE A 78 1.79 4.93 3.19
CA ILE A 78 0.67 4.09 3.62
C ILE A 78 0.80 2.73 2.97
N LEU A 79 0.60 1.68 3.74
CA LEU A 79 0.61 0.29 3.30
C LEU A 79 -0.70 -0.41 3.68
N TYR A 80 -1.24 -1.20 2.75
CA TYR A 80 -2.18 -2.28 3.04
C TYR A 80 -1.47 -3.61 2.82
N SER A 81 -1.35 -4.43 3.87
CA SER A 81 -0.66 -5.71 3.77
C SER A 81 -1.65 -6.87 3.64
N ARG A 82 -1.51 -7.67 2.58
CA ARG A 82 -2.25 -8.94 2.42
C ARG A 82 -1.68 -10.09 3.27
N LYS A 83 -0.55 -9.85 3.95
CA LYS A 83 0.13 -10.84 4.80
C LYS A 83 0.23 -10.30 6.22
N ARG A 84 0.33 -11.19 7.19
CA ARG A 84 0.72 -10.84 8.55
C ARG A 84 2.09 -10.19 8.56
N PHE A 85 2.30 -9.21 9.44
CA PHE A 85 3.55 -8.48 9.51
C PHE A 85 3.81 -7.94 10.91
N TRP A 86 5.01 -7.44 11.12
CA TRP A 86 5.35 -6.70 12.32
C TRP A 86 5.48 -5.21 12.01
N ALA A 87 4.64 -4.40 12.63
CA ALA A 87 4.77 -2.94 12.62
C ALA A 87 5.71 -2.53 13.77
N ALA A 88 6.82 -1.88 13.45
CA ALA A 88 7.73 -1.33 14.45
C ALA A 88 7.27 0.06 14.95
N ASP A 89 8.01 0.64 15.88
CA ASP A 89 7.63 1.84 16.63
C ASP A 89 7.54 3.15 15.80
N ASP A 90 8.06 3.14 14.58
CA ASP A 90 7.89 4.24 13.61
C ASP A 90 6.67 4.05 12.68
N CYS A 91 5.78 3.12 13.01
CA CYS A 91 4.53 2.88 12.31
C CYS A 91 3.33 3.04 13.24
N PHE A 92 2.21 3.51 12.68
CA PHE A 92 0.88 3.29 13.26
C PHE A 92 0.09 2.35 12.36
N TYR A 93 -0.68 1.44 12.95
CA TYR A 93 -1.61 0.58 12.23
C TYR A 93 -3.04 0.79 12.74
N PHE A 94 -4.00 0.47 11.87
CA PHE A 94 -5.39 0.79 12.08
C PHE A 94 -6.19 -0.49 12.32
N VAL A 95 -6.87 -0.55 13.47
CA VAL A 95 -7.80 -1.64 13.79
C VAL A 95 -9.20 -1.12 13.51
N CYS A 96 -9.75 -1.51 12.35
CA CYS A 96 -11.08 -1.11 11.91
C CYS A 96 -12.17 -1.88 12.65
N ASN A 97 -13.33 -1.24 12.85
CA ASN A 97 -14.55 -1.96 13.18
C ASN A 97 -15.14 -2.50 11.87
N GLU A 98 -15.03 -3.82 11.66
CA GLU A 98 -15.44 -4.50 10.42
C GLU A 98 -16.95 -4.37 10.13
N GLU A 99 -17.77 -4.03 11.11
CA GLU A 99 -19.20 -3.75 10.94
C GLU A 99 -19.48 -2.41 10.24
N SER A 100 -18.48 -1.52 10.17
CA SER A 100 -18.65 -0.16 9.61
C SER A 100 -17.56 0.25 8.64
N LEU A 101 -16.36 -0.32 8.72
CA LEU A 101 -15.21 0.13 7.96
C LEU A 101 -14.31 -1.04 7.52
N ILE A 102 -14.19 -1.21 6.19
CA ILE A 102 -13.28 -2.16 5.57
C ILE A 102 -11.86 -1.56 5.54
N SER A 103 -10.88 -2.27 6.10
CA SER A 103 -9.48 -1.79 6.17
C SER A 103 -8.90 -1.44 4.78
N LYS A 104 -9.27 -2.16 3.74
CA LYS A 104 -8.80 -1.85 2.38
C LYS A 104 -9.48 -0.60 1.79
N PHE A 105 -10.74 -0.36 2.11
CA PHE A 105 -11.39 0.90 1.80
C PHE A 105 -10.70 2.08 2.51
N LEU A 106 -10.37 1.91 3.80
CA LEU A 106 -9.56 2.88 4.56
C LEU A 106 -8.24 3.18 3.83
N TYR A 107 -7.52 2.16 3.37
CA TYR A 107 -6.29 2.34 2.60
C TYR A 107 -6.51 3.28 1.40
N TYR A 108 -7.51 3.02 0.58
CA TYR A 108 -7.81 3.87 -0.58
C TYR A 108 -8.25 5.29 -0.18
N ALA A 109 -9.07 5.42 0.86
CA ALA A 109 -9.49 6.74 1.37
C ALA A 109 -8.30 7.58 1.88
N LEU A 110 -7.30 6.95 2.49
CA LEU A 110 -6.07 7.60 2.92
C LEU A 110 -5.16 7.94 1.73
N MET A 111 -5.05 7.06 0.72
CA MET A 111 -4.25 7.30 -0.49
C MET A 111 -4.72 8.54 -1.25
N VAL A 112 -6.02 8.77 -1.35
CA VAL A 112 -6.58 10.01 -1.95
C VAL A 112 -6.10 11.26 -1.21
N GLN A 113 -5.86 11.17 0.09
CA GLN A 113 -5.43 12.28 0.93
C GLN A 113 -3.90 12.31 1.16
N GLN A 114 -3.13 11.44 0.52
CA GLN A 114 -1.71 11.27 0.80
C GLN A 114 -0.91 12.57 0.63
N ARG A 115 -1.20 13.39 -0.40
CA ARG A 115 -0.57 14.70 -0.56
C ARG A 115 -0.84 15.63 0.62
N LYS A 116 -2.06 15.62 1.16
CA LYS A 116 -2.42 16.39 2.35
C LYS A 116 -1.76 15.84 3.61
N ILE A 117 -1.57 14.53 3.70
CA ILE A 117 -0.85 13.88 4.78
C ILE A 117 0.63 14.30 4.73
N TYR A 118 1.27 14.24 3.57
CA TYR A 118 2.66 14.69 3.38
C TYR A 118 2.85 16.17 3.78
N SER A 119 1.90 17.04 3.48
CA SER A 119 1.99 18.45 3.88
C SER A 119 1.97 18.68 5.40
N LYS A 120 1.61 17.66 6.19
CA LYS A 120 1.63 17.66 7.66
C LYS A 120 2.87 17.00 8.24
N VAL A 121 3.73 16.45 7.41
CA VAL A 121 5.02 15.89 7.82
C VAL A 121 5.95 17.03 8.18
N ARG A 122 6.49 16.97 9.38
CA ARG A 122 7.50 17.92 9.85
C ARG A 122 8.84 17.51 9.28
N THR A 123 9.40 18.33 8.39
CA THR A 123 10.71 18.13 7.78
C THR A 123 11.80 18.67 8.73
N ALA A 124 12.44 17.77 9.45
CA ALA A 124 13.66 18.01 10.23
C ALA A 124 14.71 17.01 9.75
N SER A 125 15.76 16.74 10.56
CA SER A 125 16.76 15.70 10.26
C SER A 125 16.14 14.33 9.92
N ILE A 126 15.07 13.96 10.62
CA ILE A 126 14.23 12.80 10.31
C ILE A 126 12.79 13.31 10.13
N PRO A 127 12.18 13.13 8.92
CA PRO A 127 10.78 13.49 8.70
C PRO A 127 9.85 12.76 9.68
N ARG A 128 8.89 13.48 10.27
CA ARG A 128 7.95 12.92 11.25
C ARG A 128 6.53 13.40 11.05
N LEU A 129 5.59 12.46 11.15
CA LEU A 129 4.16 12.73 11.19
C LEU A 129 3.63 12.51 12.60
N SER A 130 3.02 13.54 13.20
CA SER A 130 2.49 13.43 14.55
C SER A 130 1.18 12.64 14.59
N ARG A 131 0.93 11.93 15.69
CA ARG A 131 -0.32 11.23 15.94
C ARG A 131 -1.54 12.16 15.83
N ILE A 132 -1.44 13.38 16.36
CA ILE A 132 -2.51 14.39 16.31
C ILE A 132 -2.90 14.71 14.85
N ASN A 133 -1.93 14.76 13.93
CA ASN A 133 -2.22 15.01 12.52
C ASN A 133 -2.94 13.84 11.86
N ILE A 134 -2.66 12.60 12.28
CA ILE A 134 -3.36 11.40 11.81
C ILE A 134 -4.78 11.37 12.36
N GLU A 135 -4.97 11.65 13.65
CA GLU A 135 -6.28 11.69 14.31
C GLU A 135 -7.22 12.74 13.71
N LYS A 136 -6.68 13.81 13.13
CA LYS A 136 -7.45 14.86 12.44
C LYS A 136 -7.85 14.51 11.00
N ILE A 137 -7.45 13.36 10.48
CA ILE A 137 -7.87 12.92 9.15
C ILE A 137 -9.34 12.54 9.19
N ARG A 138 -10.11 13.07 8.24
CA ARG A 138 -11.52 12.71 8.03
C ARG A 138 -11.63 11.86 6.78
N ILE A 139 -12.37 10.77 6.86
CA ILE A 139 -12.67 9.87 5.76
C ILE A 139 -14.17 9.71 5.57
N PRO A 140 -14.66 9.48 4.34
CA PRO A 140 -16.06 9.15 4.11
C PRO A 140 -16.35 7.75 4.66
N ILE A 141 -17.54 7.57 5.24
CA ILE A 141 -18.01 6.28 5.77
C ILE A 141 -19.32 5.90 5.06
N PRO A 142 -19.28 5.51 3.78
CA PRO A 142 -20.46 4.98 3.13
C PRO A 142 -20.82 3.60 3.70
N PRO A 143 -22.05 3.11 3.49
CA PRO A 143 -22.44 1.75 3.85
C PRO A 143 -21.52 0.67 3.27
N LEU A 144 -21.35 -0.44 3.98
CA LEU A 144 -20.42 -1.52 3.60
C LEU A 144 -20.59 -2.04 2.15
N PRO A 145 -21.80 -2.15 1.57
CA PRO A 145 -21.94 -2.55 0.17
C PRO A 145 -21.24 -1.59 -0.81
N VAL A 146 -21.33 -0.27 -0.55
CA VAL A 146 -20.64 0.76 -1.33
C VAL A 146 -19.13 0.66 -1.16
N GLN A 147 -18.64 0.49 0.08
CA GLN A 147 -17.21 0.28 0.36
C GLN A 147 -16.66 -0.94 -0.39
N ARG A 148 -17.38 -2.09 -0.35
CA ARG A 148 -16.97 -3.31 -1.05
C ARG A 148 -16.88 -3.11 -2.56
N GLU A 149 -17.85 -2.42 -3.15
CA GLU A 149 -17.86 -2.18 -4.59
C GLU A 149 -16.73 -1.24 -5.01
N ILE A 150 -16.45 -0.18 -4.24
CA ILE A 150 -15.31 0.70 -4.46
C ILE A 150 -13.99 -0.10 -4.39
N VAL A 151 -13.82 -0.91 -3.37
CA VAL A 151 -12.61 -1.77 -3.22
C VAL A 151 -12.48 -2.71 -4.41
N ARG A 152 -13.57 -3.39 -4.83
CA ARG A 152 -13.57 -4.30 -5.98
C ARG A 152 -13.12 -3.60 -7.26
N ILE A 153 -13.64 -2.41 -7.53
CA ILE A 153 -13.28 -1.63 -8.72
C ILE A 153 -11.79 -1.24 -8.69
N LEU A 154 -11.33 -0.68 -7.57
CA LEU A 154 -9.95 -0.20 -7.45
C LEU A 154 -8.93 -1.35 -7.44
N ASP A 155 -9.31 -2.51 -6.90
CA ASP A 155 -8.49 -3.72 -6.95
C ASP A 155 -8.31 -4.21 -8.38
N ASN A 156 -9.40 -4.27 -9.16
CA ASN A 156 -9.33 -4.67 -10.56
C ASN A 156 -8.41 -3.74 -11.38
N PHE A 157 -8.49 -2.42 -11.16
CA PHE A 157 -7.58 -1.48 -11.81
C PHE A 157 -6.13 -1.68 -11.39
N THR A 158 -5.89 -1.97 -10.12
CA THR A 158 -4.54 -2.20 -9.59
C THR A 158 -3.95 -3.48 -10.20
N GLU A 159 -4.72 -4.55 -10.27
CA GLU A 159 -4.34 -5.83 -10.88
C GLU A 159 -4.04 -5.67 -12.37
N LEU A 160 -4.95 -5.06 -13.13
CA LEU A 160 -4.77 -4.79 -14.55
C LEU A 160 -3.53 -3.93 -14.83
N THR A 161 -3.29 -2.90 -14.01
CA THR A 161 -2.10 -2.05 -14.14
C THR A 161 -0.82 -2.84 -13.88
N ALA A 162 -0.81 -3.76 -12.91
CA ALA A 162 0.34 -4.61 -12.64
C ALA A 162 0.62 -5.58 -13.79
N GLU A 163 -0.42 -6.19 -14.38
CA GLU A 163 -0.29 -7.08 -15.55
C GLU A 163 0.27 -6.34 -16.76
N LEU A 164 -0.30 -5.18 -17.10
CA LEU A 164 0.17 -4.34 -18.21
C LEU A 164 1.62 -3.88 -18.01
N THR A 165 2.00 -3.55 -16.79
CA THR A 165 3.38 -3.15 -16.46
C THR A 165 4.35 -4.32 -16.63
N ALA A 166 3.95 -5.52 -16.21
CA ALA A 166 4.74 -6.74 -16.40
C ALA A 166 4.91 -7.07 -17.90
N GLU A 167 3.81 -6.98 -18.68
CA GLU A 167 3.86 -7.20 -20.13
C GLU A 167 4.77 -6.18 -20.81
N LEU A 168 4.62 -4.88 -20.51
CA LEU A 168 5.47 -3.82 -21.05
C LEU A 168 6.96 -4.09 -20.76
N THR A 169 7.27 -4.53 -19.55
CA THR A 169 8.65 -4.87 -19.16
C THR A 169 9.19 -6.07 -19.98
N ALA A 170 8.37 -7.12 -20.16
CA ALA A 170 8.72 -8.26 -20.98
C ALA A 170 8.95 -7.87 -22.46
N ARG A 171 8.06 -7.03 -23.02
CA ARG A 171 8.19 -6.52 -24.40
C ARG A 171 9.44 -5.67 -24.60
N LYS A 172 9.79 -4.81 -23.63
CA LYS A 172 11.03 -4.03 -23.67
C LYS A 172 12.26 -4.94 -23.71
N LYS A 173 12.33 -5.96 -22.86
CA LYS A 173 13.44 -6.94 -22.87
C LYS A 173 13.51 -7.68 -24.19
N GLN A 174 12.36 -8.09 -24.75
CA GLN A 174 12.29 -8.75 -26.06
C GLN A 174 12.81 -7.83 -27.17
N TYR A 175 12.38 -6.56 -27.17
CA TYR A 175 12.86 -5.57 -28.14
C TYR A 175 14.37 -5.38 -28.05
N GLU A 176 14.92 -5.19 -26.85
CA GLU A 176 16.37 -5.04 -26.63
C GLU A 176 17.14 -6.25 -27.15
N PHE A 177 16.68 -7.46 -26.83
CA PHE A 177 17.28 -8.70 -27.32
C PHE A 177 17.31 -8.79 -28.86
N TYR A 178 16.19 -8.52 -29.52
CA TYR A 178 16.13 -8.58 -30.97
C TYR A 178 16.88 -7.43 -31.63
N ARG A 179 16.80 -6.21 -31.10
CA ARG A 179 17.59 -5.07 -31.57
C ARG A 179 19.07 -5.41 -31.57
N ASP A 180 19.58 -5.88 -30.46
CA ASP A 180 21.00 -6.20 -30.31
C ASP A 180 21.39 -7.36 -31.21
N LYS A 181 20.56 -8.42 -31.30
CA LYS A 181 20.78 -9.54 -32.18
C LYS A 181 20.78 -9.16 -33.67
N LEU A 182 19.89 -8.27 -34.10
CA LEU A 182 19.75 -7.87 -35.50
C LEU A 182 20.81 -6.84 -35.93
N LEU A 183 21.29 -6.01 -34.98
CA LEU A 183 22.24 -4.96 -35.28
C LEU A 183 23.70 -5.34 -34.98
N THR A 184 23.94 -6.35 -34.16
CA THR A 184 25.26 -6.98 -34.06
C THR A 184 25.39 -7.95 -35.24
N PHE A 185 25.93 -7.49 -36.34
CA PHE A 185 26.33 -8.31 -37.48
C PHE A 185 27.52 -9.20 -37.07
N GLY A 186 27.39 -9.93 -35.96
CA GLY A 186 28.42 -10.79 -35.40
C GLY A 186 28.73 -11.96 -36.32
N ASP A 187 29.93 -12.00 -36.80
CA ASP A 187 30.69 -13.14 -37.38
C ASP A 187 29.91 -14.20 -38.19
N VAL A 188 29.48 -13.83 -39.36
CA VAL A 188 29.30 -14.77 -40.45
C VAL A 188 30.67 -15.18 -41.09
N ARG A 189 31.77 -14.91 -40.39
CA ARG A 189 33.11 -15.33 -40.80
C ARG A 189 33.56 -16.53 -39.95
N GLY A 190 33.24 -17.70 -40.39
CA GLY A 190 33.71 -18.94 -39.73
C GLY A 190 33.23 -20.20 -40.40
N GLY A 191 33.32 -20.28 -41.69
CA GLY A 191 32.94 -21.50 -42.41
C GLY A 191 33.53 -21.57 -43.79
N GLY A 192 34.84 -21.33 -43.87
CA GLY A 192 35.51 -21.50 -45.14
C GLY A 192 37.01 -21.43 -44.98
N ASP A 193 37.60 -22.58 -44.63
CA ASP A 193 38.92 -22.95 -45.19
C ASP A 193 39.26 -24.40 -44.86
N LYS A 194 39.32 -25.16 -45.97
CA LYS A 194 40.12 -26.35 -46.28
C LYS A 194 40.01 -27.58 -45.36
#